data_05ecbfc6202c8b02e6e656c3beebc199
#
_entry.id   05ecbfc6202c8b02e6e656c3beebc199
#
_cell.length_a   1.000
_cell.length_b   1.000
_cell.length_c   1.000
_cell.angle_alpha   90.00
_cell.angle_beta   90.00
_cell.angle_gamma   90.00
#
_symmetry.space_group_name_H-M   'P 1'
#
loop_
_entity.id
_entity.type
_entity.pdbx_description
1 polymer ?
#
loop_
_entity_poly.entity_id
_entity_poly.type
_entity_poly.pdbx_seq_one_letter_code
_entity_poly.pdbx_strand_id
1 'polypeptide(L)'
;MTNNQSTNSQLKFKLVNAMLVHVPFDGWSWTALEQGAIDMDFETKLNFEDRKKIYYDLFKNGPIDFIETFSKIIDDEMEKNYESLAIKPDRVPQKIKTIILIRLHLSQKYKEAIRSSLSLTAIPKNSKQSLKILYRTCHRIWKIAGDTSTDFSFYTKRASLAAVYSSTLLFWLNDNSSTQNKTESFLDRRLKDISRISNLKKPFFTINKIKNKIDNNKKTLGISSFMDIFKKFNQIKKSSFS
;
A
#
# COMPACT_ATOMS: atom_id res chain seq x y z
N MET A 1 -3.81 -12.56 26.88
CA MET A 1 -3.72 -12.77 25.41
C MET A 1 -3.07 -11.59 24.65
N THR A 2 -3.08 -10.39 25.17
CA THR A 2 -2.52 -9.17 24.52
C THR A 2 -0.99 -9.15 24.41
N ASN A 3 -0.25 -9.73 25.34
CA ASN A 3 1.23 -9.69 25.33
C ASN A 3 1.87 -10.51 24.20
N ASN A 4 1.32 -11.69 23.87
CA ASN A 4 1.86 -12.53 22.78
C ASN A 4 1.65 -11.94 21.38
N GLN A 5 0.56 -11.20 21.14
CA GLN A 5 0.31 -10.55 19.83
C GLN A 5 1.26 -9.38 19.59
N SER A 6 1.59 -8.61 20.64
CA SER A 6 2.55 -7.52 20.55
C SER A 6 3.97 -8.05 20.24
N THR A 7 4.40 -9.10 20.92
CA THR A 7 5.71 -9.74 20.71
C THR A 7 5.82 -10.33 19.30
N ASN A 8 4.80 -11.02 18.81
CA ASN A 8 4.80 -11.58 17.46
C ASN A 8 4.83 -10.49 16.36
N SER A 9 4.16 -9.36 16.58
CA SER A 9 4.21 -8.22 15.63
C SER A 9 5.59 -7.59 15.59
N GLN A 10 6.25 -7.40 16.73
CA GLN A 10 7.60 -6.88 16.80
C GLN A 10 8.61 -7.82 16.14
N LEU A 11 8.48 -9.14 16.37
CA LEU A 11 9.33 -10.14 15.74
C LEU A 11 9.17 -10.14 14.22
N LYS A 12 7.93 -10.09 13.70
CA LYS A 12 7.68 -9.94 12.26
C LYS A 12 8.37 -8.72 11.68
N PHE A 13 8.31 -7.59 12.37
CA PHE A 13 8.94 -6.35 11.90
C PHE A 13 10.46 -6.47 11.85
N LYS A 14 11.07 -7.07 12.86
CA LYS A 14 12.52 -7.31 12.89
C LYS A 14 12.96 -8.23 11.75
N LEU A 15 12.30 -9.38 11.60
CA LEU A 15 12.60 -10.38 10.56
C LEU A 15 12.44 -9.78 9.15
N VAL A 16 11.34 -9.08 8.89
CA VAL A 16 11.12 -8.46 7.59
C VAL A 16 12.10 -7.33 7.32
N ASN A 17 12.49 -6.56 8.33
CA ASN A 17 13.48 -5.51 8.16
C ASN A 17 14.87 -6.09 7.82
N ALA A 18 15.27 -7.18 8.47
CA ALA A 18 16.54 -7.86 8.18
C ALA A 18 16.54 -8.48 6.78
N MET A 19 15.44 -9.11 6.35
CA MET A 19 15.36 -9.73 5.02
C MET A 19 15.45 -8.73 3.85
N LEU A 20 15.15 -7.44 4.06
CA LEU A 20 15.09 -6.44 2.97
C LEU A 20 16.41 -6.30 2.20
N VAL A 21 17.55 -6.58 2.82
CA VAL A 21 18.87 -6.57 2.18
C VAL A 21 19.00 -7.69 1.14
N HIS A 22 18.34 -8.81 1.38
CA HIS A 22 18.39 -10.00 0.53
C HIS A 22 17.30 -10.01 -0.56
N VAL A 23 16.21 -9.25 -0.38
CA VAL A 23 15.09 -9.19 -1.36
C VAL A 23 15.53 -8.84 -2.79
N PRO A 24 16.49 -7.95 -3.07
CA PRO A 24 16.95 -7.67 -4.42
C PRO A 24 17.54 -8.89 -5.15
N PHE A 25 18.08 -9.87 -4.41
CA PHE A 25 18.74 -11.07 -4.94
C PHE A 25 17.80 -12.28 -4.92
N ASP A 26 17.15 -12.53 -3.80
CA ASP A 26 16.34 -13.74 -3.56
C ASP A 26 14.83 -13.49 -3.71
N GLY A 27 14.43 -12.25 -4.02
CA GLY A 27 13.01 -11.84 -4.06
C GLY A 27 12.33 -11.90 -2.69
N TRP A 28 11.01 -11.74 -2.69
CA TRP A 28 10.18 -11.93 -1.50
C TRP A 28 9.97 -13.42 -1.24
N SER A 29 10.98 -14.08 -0.68
CA SER A 29 11.04 -15.54 -0.51
C SER A 29 11.35 -15.94 0.93
N TRP A 30 11.16 -17.24 1.22
CA TRP A 30 11.59 -17.84 2.48
C TRP A 30 13.10 -17.85 2.61
N THR A 31 13.83 -17.94 1.49
CA THR A 31 15.30 -17.84 1.47
C THR A 31 15.76 -16.47 1.94
N ALA A 32 15.21 -15.39 1.40
CA ALA A 32 15.53 -14.05 1.85
C ALA A 32 15.20 -13.83 3.35
N LEU A 33 14.09 -14.41 3.84
CA LEU A 33 13.73 -14.34 5.25
C LEU A 33 14.75 -15.07 6.14
N GLU A 34 15.19 -16.27 5.73
CA GLU A 34 16.17 -17.05 6.46
C GLU A 34 17.53 -16.35 6.52
N GLN A 35 17.98 -15.79 5.38
CA GLN A 35 19.23 -15.02 5.37
C GLN A 35 19.17 -13.82 6.32
N GLY A 36 18.08 -13.06 6.30
CA GLY A 36 17.87 -11.96 7.23
C GLY A 36 17.78 -12.40 8.70
N ALA A 37 17.20 -13.56 8.96
CA ALA A 37 17.16 -14.13 10.32
C ALA A 37 18.55 -14.54 10.82
N ILE A 38 19.38 -15.12 9.95
CA ILE A 38 20.80 -15.44 10.26
C ILE A 38 21.58 -14.15 10.54
N ASP A 39 21.42 -13.12 9.71
CA ASP A 39 22.14 -11.83 9.89
C ASP A 39 21.82 -11.15 11.24
N MET A 40 20.67 -11.41 11.82
CA MET A 40 20.28 -10.88 13.12
C MET A 40 20.44 -11.87 14.27
N ASP A 41 21.15 -12.97 14.06
CA ASP A 41 21.37 -14.06 15.03
C ASP A 41 20.06 -14.63 15.62
N PHE A 42 18.96 -14.58 14.84
CA PHE A 42 17.67 -15.07 15.31
C PHE A 42 17.65 -16.59 15.38
N GLU A 43 17.52 -17.11 16.60
CA GLU A 43 17.39 -18.55 16.88
C GLU A 43 18.43 -19.42 16.15
N THR A 44 19.67 -18.92 16.03
CA THR A 44 20.77 -19.62 15.33
C THR A 44 21.15 -20.97 15.95
N LYS A 45 20.77 -21.20 17.21
CA LYS A 45 20.93 -22.48 17.90
C LYS A 45 19.95 -23.56 17.39
N LEU A 46 18.84 -23.18 16.76
CA LEU A 46 17.89 -24.09 16.16
C LEU A 46 18.38 -24.50 14.77
N ASN A 47 18.05 -25.72 14.35
CA ASN A 47 18.24 -26.12 12.96
C ASN A 47 17.23 -25.40 12.05
N PHE A 48 17.47 -25.42 10.74
CA PHE A 48 16.63 -24.75 9.75
C PHE A 48 15.16 -25.18 9.81
N GLU A 49 14.89 -26.48 9.97
CA GLU A 49 13.50 -26.99 9.96
C GLU A 49 12.71 -26.51 11.19
N ASP A 50 13.33 -26.32 12.33
CA ASP A 50 12.65 -25.78 13.52
C ASP A 50 12.41 -24.26 13.40
N ARG A 51 13.37 -23.48 12.85
CA ARG A 51 13.15 -22.08 12.52
C ARG A 51 12.02 -21.90 11.51
N LYS A 52 11.95 -22.78 10.51
CA LYS A 52 10.90 -22.78 9.48
C LYS A 52 9.50 -22.93 10.06
N LYS A 53 9.31 -23.73 11.11
CA LYS A 53 8.03 -23.84 11.82
C LYS A 53 7.63 -22.48 12.41
N ILE A 54 8.57 -21.78 13.04
CA ILE A 54 8.32 -20.44 13.60
C ILE A 54 7.91 -19.47 12.49
N TYR A 55 8.60 -19.50 11.32
CA TYR A 55 8.26 -18.63 10.20
C TYR A 55 6.86 -18.89 9.65
N TYR A 56 6.45 -20.15 9.49
CA TYR A 56 5.11 -20.50 9.03
C TYR A 56 4.02 -20.09 10.02
N ASP A 57 4.26 -20.17 11.32
CA ASP A 57 3.33 -19.69 12.33
C ASP A 57 3.19 -18.15 12.30
N LEU A 58 4.30 -17.45 12.07
CA LEU A 58 4.29 -16.01 11.95
C LEU A 58 3.65 -15.53 10.62
N PHE A 59 3.95 -16.16 9.49
CA PHE A 59 3.60 -15.70 8.15
C PHE A 59 2.74 -16.72 7.41
N LYS A 60 1.51 -16.90 7.89
CA LYS A 60 0.59 -17.97 7.45
C LYS A 60 0.21 -17.93 5.96
N ASN A 61 0.24 -16.74 5.32
CA ASN A 61 -0.05 -16.60 3.90
C ASN A 61 1.24 -16.58 3.05
N GLY A 62 2.40 -16.82 3.65
CA GLY A 62 3.70 -16.85 2.97
C GLY A 62 4.21 -15.48 2.56
N PRO A 63 4.90 -15.36 1.40
CA PRO A 63 5.58 -14.13 0.98
C PRO A 63 4.71 -12.87 0.91
N ILE A 64 3.41 -13.01 0.70
CA ILE A 64 2.50 -11.85 0.71
C ILE A 64 2.40 -11.20 2.11
N ASP A 65 2.62 -11.97 3.20
CA ASP A 65 2.65 -11.46 4.55
C ASP A 65 3.93 -10.65 4.82
N PHE A 66 5.04 -10.97 4.14
CA PHE A 66 6.27 -10.17 4.20
C PHE A 66 6.01 -8.78 3.61
N ILE A 67 5.38 -8.73 2.43
CA ILE A 67 5.00 -7.48 1.75
C ILE A 67 4.01 -6.68 2.61
N GLU A 68 3.03 -7.35 3.24
CA GLU A 68 2.10 -6.69 4.16
C GLU A 68 2.84 -6.08 5.36
N THR A 69 3.78 -6.82 5.95
CA THR A 69 4.57 -6.36 7.10
C THR A 69 5.48 -5.19 6.71
N PHE A 70 6.18 -5.29 5.57
CA PHE A 70 6.98 -4.20 5.03
C PHE A 70 6.14 -2.93 4.79
N SER A 71 4.97 -3.09 4.18
CA SER A 71 4.08 -1.94 3.98
C SER A 71 3.64 -1.30 5.30
N LYS A 72 3.46 -2.08 6.38
CA LYS A 72 3.16 -1.54 7.73
C LYS A 72 4.33 -0.74 8.29
N ILE A 73 5.56 -1.25 8.14
CA ILE A 73 6.77 -0.56 8.60
C ILE A 73 6.86 0.82 7.92
N ILE A 74 6.73 0.87 6.60
CA ILE A 74 6.78 2.13 5.86
C ILE A 74 5.61 3.06 6.22
N ASP A 75 4.41 2.51 6.45
CA ASP A 75 3.25 3.30 6.88
C ASP A 75 3.45 3.90 8.28
N ASP A 76 4.10 3.18 9.21
CA ASP A 76 4.44 3.66 10.56
C ASP A 76 5.50 4.77 10.51
N GLU A 77 6.52 4.60 9.69
CA GLU A 77 7.55 5.62 9.48
C GLU A 77 7.00 6.86 8.77
N MET A 78 6.12 6.68 7.79
CA MET A 78 5.42 7.79 7.11
C MET A 78 4.64 8.65 8.10
N GLU A 79 3.88 8.05 9.01
CA GLU A 79 3.10 8.76 10.03
C GLU A 79 4.03 9.54 10.96
N LYS A 80 5.07 8.91 11.51
CA LYS A 80 6.07 9.55 12.37
C LYS A 80 6.75 10.75 11.69
N ASN A 81 7.18 10.56 10.43
CA ASN A 81 7.84 11.61 9.66
C ASN A 81 6.88 12.79 9.38
N TYR A 82 5.61 12.52 9.09
CA TYR A 82 4.63 13.59 8.92
C TYR A 82 4.34 14.32 10.23
N GLU A 83 4.23 13.59 11.34
CA GLU A 83 3.99 14.18 12.66
C GLU A 83 5.14 15.07 13.12
N SER A 84 6.38 14.74 12.77
CA SER A 84 7.59 15.51 13.12
C SER A 84 7.83 16.75 12.24
N LEU A 85 7.02 17.01 11.21
CA LEU A 85 7.17 18.21 10.39
C LEU A 85 6.94 19.46 11.23
N ALA A 86 7.90 20.39 11.18
CA ALA A 86 7.81 21.68 11.84
C ALA A 86 6.64 22.55 11.29
N ILE A 87 6.41 22.47 9.98
CA ILE A 87 5.32 23.18 9.29
C ILE A 87 4.52 22.15 8.50
N LYS A 88 3.23 22.03 8.86
CA LYS A 88 2.29 21.13 8.16
C LYS A 88 1.41 21.93 7.22
N PRO A 89 1.10 21.41 6.03
CA PRO A 89 0.16 22.06 5.13
C PRO A 89 -1.24 22.18 5.77
N ASP A 90 -1.95 23.27 5.49
CA ASP A 90 -3.31 23.49 6.02
C ASP A 90 -4.38 22.74 5.23
N ARG A 91 -4.25 22.76 3.89
CA ARG A 91 -5.26 22.20 2.98
C ARG A 91 -5.12 20.69 2.82
N VAL A 92 -6.24 19.97 2.94
CA VAL A 92 -6.29 18.49 2.84
C VAL A 92 -5.58 17.93 1.59
N PRO A 93 -5.75 18.47 0.36
CA PRO A 93 -5.01 17.96 -0.80
C PRO A 93 -3.49 18.08 -0.67
N GLN A 94 -3.02 19.17 -0.06
CA GLN A 94 -1.59 19.37 0.19
C GLN A 94 -1.07 18.44 1.29
N LYS A 95 -1.86 18.20 2.35
CA LYS A 95 -1.54 17.19 3.36
C LYS A 95 -1.35 15.82 2.72
N ILE A 96 -2.32 15.38 1.92
CA ILE A 96 -2.26 14.08 1.21
C ILE A 96 -1.04 14.01 0.29
N LYS A 97 -0.75 15.08 -0.48
CA LYS A 97 0.45 15.16 -1.33
C LYS A 97 1.72 14.95 -0.50
N THR A 98 1.88 15.72 0.57
CA THR A 98 3.05 15.66 1.45
C THR A 98 3.23 14.27 2.03
N ILE A 99 2.15 13.65 2.54
CA ILE A 99 2.20 12.31 3.13
C ILE A 99 2.62 11.26 2.09
N ILE A 100 2.08 11.33 0.87
CA ILE A 100 2.47 10.41 -0.22
C ILE A 100 3.95 10.60 -0.57
N LEU A 101 4.43 11.84 -0.70
CA LEU A 101 5.83 12.12 -1.02
C LEU A 101 6.78 11.61 0.08
N ILE A 102 6.43 11.79 1.37
CA ILE A 102 7.18 11.22 2.49
C ILE A 102 7.26 9.70 2.33
N ARG A 103 6.14 9.03 2.07
CA ARG A 103 6.11 7.58 1.89
C ARG A 103 7.00 7.11 0.75
N LEU A 104 6.96 7.78 -0.40
CA LEU A 104 7.80 7.46 -1.56
C LEU A 104 9.28 7.71 -1.26
N HIS A 105 9.60 8.79 -0.56
CA HIS A 105 10.98 9.10 -0.13
C HIS A 105 11.54 8.02 0.81
N LEU A 106 10.79 7.62 1.82
CA LEU A 106 11.16 6.52 2.73
C LEU A 106 11.35 5.18 1.99
N SER A 107 10.59 5.01 0.91
CA SER A 107 10.65 3.80 0.08
C SER A 107 11.81 3.80 -0.93
N GLN A 108 12.54 4.91 -1.09
CA GLN A 108 13.54 5.07 -2.15
C GLN A 108 14.65 4.01 -2.11
N LYS A 109 15.16 3.70 -0.94
CA LYS A 109 16.19 2.67 -0.75
C LYS A 109 15.69 1.24 -1.02
N TYR A 110 14.38 1.05 -1.08
CA TYR A 110 13.73 -0.25 -1.31
C TYR A 110 13.04 -0.33 -2.69
N LYS A 111 13.43 0.54 -3.64
CA LYS A 111 12.74 0.66 -4.94
C LYS A 111 12.67 -0.67 -5.69
N GLU A 112 13.76 -1.45 -5.69
CA GLU A 112 13.79 -2.75 -6.35
C GLU A 112 12.96 -3.81 -5.61
N ALA A 113 12.98 -3.82 -4.28
CA ALA A 113 12.11 -4.69 -3.50
C ALA A 113 10.62 -4.39 -3.74
N ILE A 114 10.25 -3.12 -3.86
CA ILE A 114 8.88 -2.72 -4.21
C ILE A 114 8.54 -3.15 -5.63
N ARG A 115 9.47 -3.00 -6.60
CA ARG A 115 9.28 -3.45 -7.97
C ARG A 115 9.01 -4.95 -8.02
N SER A 116 9.80 -5.76 -7.33
CA SER A 116 9.61 -7.22 -7.28
C SER A 116 8.32 -7.63 -6.56
N SER A 117 7.84 -6.83 -5.60
CA SER A 117 6.57 -7.09 -4.92
C SER A 117 5.35 -7.01 -5.85
N LEU A 118 5.43 -6.25 -6.95
CA LEU A 118 4.32 -6.10 -7.90
C LEU A 118 3.95 -7.43 -8.55
N SER A 119 4.92 -8.29 -8.87
CA SER A 119 4.66 -9.62 -9.43
C SER A 119 3.84 -10.49 -8.48
N LEU A 120 4.18 -10.51 -7.18
CA LEU A 120 3.46 -11.26 -6.16
C LEU A 120 2.07 -10.69 -5.88
N THR A 121 1.95 -9.36 -5.83
CA THR A 121 0.67 -8.69 -5.57
C THR A 121 -0.29 -8.78 -6.76
N ALA A 122 0.21 -8.98 -7.99
CA ALA A 122 -0.58 -9.18 -9.20
C ALA A 122 -1.18 -10.60 -9.31
N ILE A 123 -0.67 -11.59 -8.57
CA ILE A 123 -1.18 -12.96 -8.61
C ILE A 123 -2.65 -12.98 -8.13
N PRO A 124 -3.58 -13.59 -8.90
CA PRO A 124 -5.01 -13.63 -8.53
C PRO A 124 -5.28 -14.18 -7.13
N LYS A 125 -4.53 -15.20 -6.69
CA LYS A 125 -4.61 -15.78 -5.34
C LYS A 125 -4.34 -14.73 -4.25
N ASN A 126 -3.47 -13.76 -4.51
CA ASN A 126 -3.07 -12.73 -3.56
C ASN A 126 -3.93 -11.46 -3.64
N SER A 127 -4.87 -11.38 -4.59
CA SER A 127 -5.62 -10.15 -4.90
C SER A 127 -6.36 -9.56 -3.68
N LYS A 128 -6.95 -10.40 -2.83
CA LYS A 128 -7.64 -9.96 -1.60
C LYS A 128 -6.66 -9.31 -0.62
N GLN A 129 -5.49 -9.92 -0.43
CA GLN A 129 -4.47 -9.42 0.48
C GLN A 129 -3.81 -8.13 -0.07
N SER A 130 -3.51 -8.11 -1.36
CA SER A 130 -2.96 -6.93 -2.04
C SER A 130 -3.89 -5.72 -1.91
N LEU A 131 -5.19 -5.94 -2.09
CA LEU A 131 -6.19 -4.89 -1.94
C LEU A 131 -6.31 -4.42 -0.49
N LYS A 132 -6.21 -5.34 0.48
CA LYS A 132 -6.19 -5.01 1.92
C LYS A 132 -4.98 -4.14 2.28
N ILE A 133 -3.80 -4.47 1.74
CA ILE A 133 -2.57 -3.69 1.94
C ILE A 133 -2.78 -2.26 1.41
N LEU A 134 -3.22 -2.13 0.17
CA LEU A 134 -3.48 -0.83 -0.47
C LEU A 134 -4.53 -0.01 0.30
N TYR A 135 -5.64 -0.65 0.69
CA TYR A 135 -6.69 0.01 1.46
C TYR A 135 -6.17 0.54 2.79
N ARG A 136 -5.40 -0.26 3.54
CA ARG A 136 -4.82 0.15 4.82
C ARG A 136 -3.94 1.39 4.69
N THR A 137 -3.04 1.40 3.69
CA THR A 137 -2.20 2.57 3.42
C THR A 137 -3.04 3.81 3.09
N CYS A 138 -4.04 3.69 2.22
CA CYS A 138 -4.91 4.82 1.88
C CYS A 138 -5.75 5.30 3.07
N HIS A 139 -6.25 4.37 3.89
CA HIS A 139 -6.97 4.70 5.12
C HIS A 139 -6.07 5.49 6.09
N ARG A 140 -4.82 5.05 6.27
CA ARG A 140 -3.86 5.72 7.14
C ARG A 140 -3.51 7.12 6.64
N ILE A 141 -3.27 7.29 5.34
CA ILE A 141 -3.03 8.61 4.72
C ILE A 141 -4.20 9.56 5.01
N TRP A 142 -5.46 9.11 4.82
CA TRP A 142 -6.62 9.92 5.09
C TRP A 142 -6.77 10.26 6.59
N LYS A 143 -6.48 9.31 7.48
CA LYS A 143 -6.48 9.53 8.93
C LYS A 143 -5.47 10.60 9.34
N ILE A 144 -4.23 10.51 8.86
CA ILE A 144 -3.17 11.49 9.10
C ILE A 144 -3.55 12.88 8.54
N ALA A 145 -4.22 12.92 7.38
CA ALA A 145 -4.69 14.16 6.77
C ALA A 145 -5.87 14.81 7.54
N GLY A 146 -6.40 14.13 8.58
CA GLY A 146 -7.48 14.65 9.44
C GLY A 146 -8.90 14.31 8.94
N ASP A 147 -9.06 13.22 8.16
CA ASP A 147 -10.38 12.78 7.71
C ASP A 147 -11.20 12.13 8.83
N THR A 148 -12.35 12.72 9.13
CA THR A 148 -13.32 12.25 10.15
C THR A 148 -14.61 11.72 9.54
N SER A 149 -14.68 11.55 8.20
CA SER A 149 -15.90 11.09 7.53
C SER A 149 -16.28 9.67 7.93
N THR A 150 -17.58 9.44 8.14
CA THR A 150 -18.16 8.13 8.50
C THR A 150 -19.19 7.64 7.49
N ASP A 151 -19.63 8.54 6.61
CA ASP A 151 -20.64 8.33 5.59
C ASP A 151 -20.11 7.69 4.30
N PHE A 152 -20.90 7.72 3.23
CA PHE A 152 -20.49 7.22 1.90
C PHE A 152 -19.20 7.87 1.38
N SER A 153 -18.90 9.11 1.78
CA SER A 153 -17.67 9.80 1.38
C SER A 153 -16.41 9.12 1.92
N PHE A 154 -16.51 8.43 3.06
CA PHE A 154 -15.43 7.62 3.63
C PHE A 154 -14.87 6.62 2.64
N TYR A 155 -15.74 5.89 1.93
CA TYR A 155 -15.32 4.84 0.98
C TYR A 155 -14.82 5.43 -0.34
N THR A 156 -15.53 6.43 -0.86
CA THR A 156 -15.14 7.07 -2.12
C THR A 156 -13.79 7.78 -2.01
N LYS A 157 -13.51 8.43 -0.89
CA LYS A 157 -12.21 9.05 -0.62
C LYS A 157 -11.07 8.03 -0.66
N ARG A 158 -11.22 6.89 0.01
CA ARG A 158 -10.19 5.84 0.05
C ARG A 158 -10.00 5.17 -1.30
N ALA A 159 -11.08 4.88 -2.02
CA ALA A 159 -11.01 4.30 -3.36
C ALA A 159 -10.35 5.27 -4.38
N SER A 160 -10.70 6.56 -4.32
CA SER A 160 -10.08 7.58 -5.16
C SER A 160 -8.59 7.71 -4.86
N LEU A 161 -8.22 7.72 -3.58
CA LEU A 161 -6.82 7.79 -3.18
C LEU A 161 -6.05 6.53 -3.60
N ALA A 162 -6.67 5.35 -3.54
CA ALA A 162 -6.06 4.11 -4.00
C ALA A 162 -5.66 4.18 -5.48
N ALA A 163 -6.51 4.76 -6.34
CA ALA A 163 -6.20 4.96 -7.75
C ALA A 163 -5.05 5.96 -7.95
N VAL A 164 -5.06 7.10 -7.23
CA VAL A 164 -3.97 8.09 -7.28
C VAL A 164 -2.67 7.48 -6.80
N TYR A 165 -2.68 6.86 -5.63
CA TYR A 165 -1.50 6.30 -5.01
C TYR A 165 -0.88 5.19 -5.87
N SER A 166 -1.70 4.23 -6.35
CA SER A 166 -1.21 3.13 -7.21
C SER A 166 -0.61 3.66 -8.52
N SER A 167 -1.28 4.60 -9.20
CA SER A 167 -0.75 5.18 -10.43
C SER A 167 0.53 5.98 -10.19
N THR A 168 0.61 6.71 -9.06
CA THR A 168 1.81 7.47 -8.68
C THR A 168 2.96 6.53 -8.32
N LEU A 169 2.69 5.44 -7.60
CA LEU A 169 3.70 4.42 -7.27
C LEU A 169 4.29 3.80 -8.53
N LEU A 170 3.45 3.42 -9.50
CA LEU A 170 3.92 2.87 -10.79
C LEU A 170 4.74 3.88 -11.58
N PHE A 171 4.33 5.15 -11.59
CA PHE A 171 5.08 6.21 -12.24
C PHE A 171 6.45 6.42 -11.56
N TRP A 172 6.46 6.50 -10.23
CA TRP A 172 7.66 6.67 -9.42
C TRP A 172 8.66 5.52 -9.61
N LEU A 173 8.20 4.28 -9.71
CA LEU A 173 9.08 3.13 -9.99
C LEU A 173 9.85 3.27 -11.30
N ASN A 174 9.31 3.99 -12.28
CA ASN A 174 9.93 4.24 -13.58
C ASN A 174 10.60 5.61 -13.66
N ASP A 175 10.49 6.44 -12.62
CA ASP A 175 11.13 7.77 -12.58
C ASP A 175 12.59 7.62 -12.13
N ASN A 176 13.51 7.83 -13.05
CA ASN A 176 14.96 7.79 -12.83
C ASN A 176 15.56 9.19 -12.64
N SER A 177 14.73 10.23 -12.49
CA SER A 177 15.21 11.58 -12.22
C SER A 177 15.75 11.68 -10.79
N SER A 178 16.88 12.37 -10.62
CA SER A 178 17.55 12.53 -9.31
C SER A 178 16.69 13.24 -8.27
N THR A 179 15.81 14.14 -8.71
CA THR A 179 15.00 15.03 -7.85
C THR A 179 13.56 14.58 -7.66
N GLN A 180 13.11 13.49 -8.35
CA GLN A 180 11.72 13.01 -8.35
C GLN A 180 10.66 14.07 -8.72
N ASN A 181 11.07 15.20 -9.33
CA ASN A 181 10.17 16.30 -9.72
C ASN A 181 9.09 15.85 -10.71
N LYS A 182 9.39 14.85 -11.54
CA LYS A 182 8.41 14.27 -12.48
C LYS A 182 7.31 13.53 -11.73
N THR A 183 7.66 12.75 -10.70
CA THR A 183 6.72 12.05 -9.84
C THR A 183 5.84 13.02 -9.07
N GLU A 184 6.42 14.08 -8.51
CA GLU A 184 5.67 15.13 -7.82
C GLU A 184 4.67 15.82 -8.75
N SER A 185 5.11 16.23 -9.93
CA SER A 185 4.25 16.85 -10.95
C SER A 185 3.15 15.89 -11.45
N PHE A 186 3.42 14.58 -11.53
CA PHE A 186 2.43 13.57 -11.85
C PHE A 186 1.37 13.47 -10.75
N LEU A 187 1.80 13.40 -9.48
CA LEU A 187 0.91 13.35 -8.32
C LEU A 187 0.00 14.58 -8.26
N ASP A 188 0.53 15.78 -8.51
CA ASP A 188 -0.26 17.01 -8.55
C ASP A 188 -1.40 16.94 -9.58
N ARG A 189 -1.11 16.43 -10.78
CA ARG A 189 -2.16 16.25 -11.80
C ARG A 189 -3.23 15.26 -11.34
N ARG A 190 -2.82 14.13 -10.76
CA ARG A 190 -3.78 13.09 -10.29
C ARG A 190 -4.67 13.61 -9.15
N LEU A 191 -4.13 14.36 -8.20
CA LEU A 191 -4.90 14.98 -7.12
C LEU A 191 -5.88 16.04 -7.64
N LYS A 192 -5.48 16.84 -8.65
CA LYS A 192 -6.38 17.80 -9.30
C LYS A 192 -7.53 17.11 -10.04
N ASP A 193 -7.28 16.00 -10.71
CA ASP A 193 -8.31 15.23 -11.42
C ASP A 193 -9.41 14.76 -10.47
N ILE A 194 -9.04 14.24 -9.29
CA ILE A 194 -10.02 13.80 -8.28
C ILE A 194 -10.80 14.97 -7.69
N SER A 195 -10.14 16.10 -7.41
CA SER A 195 -10.83 17.27 -6.86
C SER A 195 -11.87 17.82 -7.83
N ARG A 196 -11.61 17.76 -9.12
CA ARG A 196 -12.58 18.13 -10.16
C ARG A 196 -13.79 17.18 -10.18
N ILE A 197 -13.56 15.87 -10.05
CA ILE A 197 -14.64 14.86 -10.02
C ILE A 197 -15.49 15.03 -8.76
N SER A 198 -14.89 15.33 -7.60
CA SER A 198 -15.62 15.52 -6.33
C SER A 198 -16.47 16.80 -6.32
N ASN A 199 -16.07 17.83 -7.06
CA ASN A 199 -16.81 19.09 -7.20
C ASN A 199 -18.00 18.98 -8.18
N LEU A 200 -18.03 17.95 -9.03
CA LEU A 200 -19.20 17.60 -9.79
C LEU A 200 -20.21 16.95 -8.85
N LYS A 201 -21.02 17.78 -8.17
CA LYS A 201 -22.14 17.39 -7.30
C LYS A 201 -23.24 16.68 -8.10
N LYS A 202 -22.95 15.53 -8.69
CA LYS A 202 -23.98 14.62 -9.24
C LYS A 202 -23.84 13.29 -8.53
N PRO A 203 -24.94 12.76 -7.96
CA PRO A 203 -24.91 11.47 -7.30
C PRO A 203 -24.49 10.41 -8.32
N PHE A 204 -23.73 9.45 -7.85
CA PHE A 204 -23.14 8.31 -8.55
C PHE A 204 -24.15 7.45 -9.33
N PHE A 205 -25.39 7.92 -9.51
CA PHE A 205 -26.47 7.27 -10.26
C PHE A 205 -26.25 7.24 -11.79
N THR A 206 -25.23 7.95 -12.29
CA THR A 206 -24.92 7.97 -13.74
C THR A 206 -24.05 6.78 -14.16
N ILE A 207 -23.68 5.87 -13.26
CA ILE A 207 -22.83 4.70 -13.59
C ILE A 207 -23.50 3.78 -14.61
N ASN A 208 -24.83 3.62 -14.57
CA ASN A 208 -25.54 2.81 -15.56
C ASN A 208 -25.56 3.45 -16.96
N LYS A 209 -25.44 4.78 -17.05
CA LYS A 209 -25.36 5.46 -18.36
C LYS A 209 -23.96 5.42 -18.96
N ILE A 210 -22.94 5.32 -18.11
CA ILE A 210 -21.53 5.17 -18.54
C ILE A 210 -21.26 3.74 -19.01
N LYS A 211 -21.90 2.72 -18.39
CA LYS A 211 -21.75 1.32 -18.78
C LYS A 211 -22.12 1.08 -20.26
N ASN A 212 -23.18 1.73 -20.72
CA ASN A 212 -23.62 1.62 -22.13
C ASN A 212 -22.77 2.43 -23.13
N LYS A 213 -21.87 3.31 -22.64
CA LYS A 213 -20.96 4.09 -23.50
C LYS A 213 -19.54 3.52 -23.54
N ILE A 214 -19.17 2.67 -22.58
CA ILE A 214 -17.83 2.04 -22.45
C ILE A 214 -17.71 0.81 -23.35
N ASP A 215 -18.82 0.11 -23.65
CA ASP A 215 -18.80 -1.05 -24.55
C ASP A 215 -18.43 -0.68 -26.01
N ASN A 216 -18.50 0.61 -26.36
CA ASN A 216 -18.17 1.09 -27.70
C ASN A 216 -16.79 1.74 -27.86
N ASN A 217 -15.95 1.82 -26.80
CA ASN A 217 -14.62 2.46 -26.94
C ASN A 217 -13.56 1.79 -26.05
N LYS A 218 -12.90 0.78 -26.57
CA LYS A 218 -11.83 -0.02 -25.93
C LYS A 218 -10.51 0.74 -25.68
N LYS A 219 -10.53 2.01 -25.33
CA LYS A 219 -9.29 2.81 -25.12
C LYS A 219 -9.33 3.76 -23.92
N THR A 220 -9.73 3.30 -22.73
CA THR A 220 -9.53 4.08 -21.50
C THR A 220 -9.11 3.16 -20.36
N LEU A 221 -7.81 2.85 -20.33
CA LEU A 221 -7.17 1.90 -19.40
C LEU A 221 -7.22 2.31 -17.90
N GLY A 222 -7.70 3.50 -17.55
CA GLY A 222 -7.68 4.00 -16.18
C GLY A 222 -8.99 3.86 -15.41
N ILE A 223 -10.13 3.94 -16.08
CA ILE A 223 -11.45 4.01 -15.41
C ILE A 223 -12.02 2.62 -15.10
N SER A 224 -11.77 1.62 -15.96
CA SER A 224 -12.20 0.23 -15.71
C SER A 224 -11.48 -0.36 -14.50
N SER A 225 -10.18 -0.13 -14.38
CA SER A 225 -9.38 -0.57 -13.23
C SER A 225 -9.85 0.07 -11.92
N PHE A 226 -10.25 1.36 -11.95
CA PHE A 226 -10.81 2.06 -10.79
C PHE A 226 -12.14 1.45 -10.35
N MET A 227 -13.03 1.14 -11.29
CA MET A 227 -14.33 0.54 -10.99
C MET A 227 -14.20 -0.89 -10.43
N ASP A 228 -13.23 -1.65 -10.90
CA ASP A 228 -12.95 -3.00 -10.40
C ASP A 228 -12.35 -2.97 -8.99
N ILE A 229 -11.49 -2.02 -8.70
CA ILE A 229 -10.99 -1.74 -7.34
C ILE A 229 -12.17 -1.40 -6.42
N PHE A 230 -13.05 -0.50 -6.84
CA PHE A 230 -14.22 -0.07 -6.06
C PHE A 230 -15.20 -1.22 -5.75
N LYS A 231 -15.50 -2.09 -6.73
CA LYS A 231 -16.35 -3.28 -6.52
C LYS A 231 -15.73 -4.24 -5.51
N LYS A 232 -14.40 -4.47 -5.58
CA LYS A 232 -13.69 -5.34 -4.65
C LYS A 232 -13.64 -4.75 -3.23
N PHE A 233 -13.51 -3.43 -3.07
CA PHE A 233 -13.61 -2.76 -1.76
C PHE A 233 -14.95 -3.01 -1.09
N ASN A 234 -16.06 -2.92 -1.83
CA ASN A 234 -17.39 -3.19 -1.31
C ASN A 234 -17.62 -4.66 -0.92
N GLN A 235 -16.95 -5.60 -1.60
CA GLN A 235 -17.02 -7.03 -1.26
C GLN A 235 -16.26 -7.36 0.04
N ILE A 236 -15.10 -6.74 0.26
CA ILE A 236 -14.28 -6.95 1.48
C ILE A 236 -15.05 -6.50 2.73
N LYS A 237 -15.84 -5.41 2.64
CA LYS A 237 -16.67 -4.95 3.77
C LYS A 237 -17.68 -5.99 4.21
N LYS A 238 -18.35 -6.68 3.27
CA LYS A 238 -19.36 -7.69 3.60
C LYS A 238 -18.76 -8.91 4.31
N SER A 239 -17.48 -9.22 4.09
CA SER A 239 -16.80 -10.38 4.69
C SER A 239 -16.07 -10.08 6.01
N SER A 240 -16.00 -8.83 6.44
CA SER A 240 -15.30 -8.42 7.68
C SER A 240 -16.25 -8.11 8.84
N PHE A 241 -17.58 -8.16 8.59
CA PHE A 241 -18.64 -7.91 9.58
C PHE A 241 -19.64 -9.08 9.69
N SER A 242 -19.27 -10.27 9.19
CA SER A 242 -19.97 -11.54 9.42
C SER A 242 -19.20 -12.42 10.37
#